data_df4c53d2daa0fe8081ee203af77d0be9
#
_entry.id   df4c53d2daa0fe8081ee203af77d0be9
#
_cell.length_a   1.000
_cell.length_b   1.000
_cell.length_c   1.000
_cell.angle_alpha   90.00
_cell.angle_beta   90.00
_cell.angle_gamma   90.00
#
_symmetry.space_group_name_H-M   'P 1'
#
loop_
_entity.id
_entity.type
_entity.pdbx_description
1 polymer ?
#
loop_
_entity_poly.entity_id
_entity_poly.type
_entity_poly.pdbx_seq_one_letter_code
_entity_poly.pdbx_strand_id
1 'polypeptide(L)' 'MKTKIEKYVIKQVRQMRKERKLTQAELTDLLGFGSGFVGQAESNKCRTKYNLNHLNRLAQIFDCSIRDFFPKKFLK' A
#
# COMPACT_ATOMS: atom_id res chain seq x y z
N MET A 1 7.12 13.38 6.19
CA MET A 1 5.91 13.03 6.96
C MET A 1 4.78 12.69 5.99
N LYS A 2 3.96 11.71 6.34
CA LYS A 2 2.87 11.28 5.47
C LYS A 2 1.61 12.08 5.74
N THR A 3 0.89 12.41 4.68
CA THR A 3 -0.39 13.12 4.79
C THR A 3 -1.51 12.17 5.23
N LYS A 4 -2.67 12.71 5.56
CA LYS A 4 -3.81 11.89 5.95
C LYS A 4 -4.23 10.93 4.85
N ILE A 5 -4.28 11.39 3.60
CA ILE A 5 -4.66 10.51 2.48
C ILE A 5 -3.62 9.42 2.24
N GLU A 6 -2.35 9.76 2.36
CA GLU A 6 -1.28 8.77 2.20
C GLU A 6 -1.37 7.69 3.27
N LYS A 7 -1.61 8.09 4.53
CA LYS A 7 -1.78 7.14 5.63
C LYS A 7 -3.01 6.27 5.42
N TYR A 8 -4.10 6.84 4.95
CA TYR A 8 -5.32 6.08 4.67
C TYR A 8 -5.07 4.99 3.64
N VAL A 9 -4.45 5.37 2.51
CA VAL A 9 -4.16 4.42 1.43
C VAL A 9 -3.22 3.31 1.91
N ILE A 10 -2.18 3.68 2.64
CA ILE A 10 -1.22 2.69 3.16
C ILE A 10 -1.93 1.72 4.11
N LYS A 11 -2.81 2.22 4.96
CA LYS A 11 -3.57 1.38 5.90
C LYS A 11 -4.48 0.41 5.15
N GLN A 12 -5.15 0.87 4.08
CA GLN A 12 -6.00 0.01 3.26
C GLN A 12 -5.18 -1.10 2.60
N VAL A 13 -4.04 -0.76 2.02
CA VAL A 13 -3.16 -1.74 1.40
C VAL A 13 -2.68 -2.76 2.44
N ARG A 14 -2.30 -2.29 3.63
CA ARG A 14 -1.85 -3.17 4.70
C ARG A 14 -2.94 -4.14 5.12
N GLN A 15 -4.17 -3.64 5.29
CA GLN A 15 -5.31 -4.47 5.67
C GLN A 15 -5.56 -5.54 4.61
N MET A 16 -5.59 -5.15 3.33
CA MET A 16 -5.83 -6.09 2.23
C MET A 16 -4.70 -7.10 2.11
N ARG A 17 -3.45 -6.69 2.38
CA ARG A 17 -2.31 -7.59 2.43
C ARG A 17 -2.51 -8.66 3.49
N LYS A 18 -2.91 -8.24 4.69
CA LYS A 18 -3.11 -9.16 5.82
C LYS A 18 -4.27 -10.13 5.57
N GLU A 19 -5.34 -9.65 4.95
CA GLU A 19 -6.48 -10.51 4.59
C GLU A 19 -6.05 -11.63 3.65
N ARG A 20 -5.04 -11.37 2.82
CA ARG A 20 -4.49 -12.36 1.88
C ARG A 20 -3.34 -13.14 2.48
N LYS A 21 -3.06 -12.94 3.77
CA LYS A 21 -1.99 -13.64 4.50
C LYS A 21 -0.61 -13.48 3.86
N LEU A 22 -0.38 -12.32 3.27
CA LEU A 22 0.92 -11.98 2.69
C LEU A 22 1.76 -11.23 3.71
N THR A 23 3.02 -11.62 3.81
CA THR A 23 3.99 -10.86 4.60
C THR A 23 4.42 -9.60 3.84
N GLN A 24 5.04 -8.66 4.54
CA GLN A 24 5.60 -7.49 3.89
C GLN A 24 6.64 -7.89 2.84
N ALA A 25 7.47 -8.87 3.14
CA ALA A 25 8.49 -9.35 2.22
C ALA A 25 7.87 -9.97 0.98
N GLU A 26 6.83 -10.79 1.15
CA GLU A 26 6.15 -11.42 0.03
C GLU A 26 5.51 -10.38 -0.90
N LEU A 27 4.85 -9.38 -0.34
CA LEU A 27 4.24 -8.33 -1.16
C LEU A 27 5.31 -7.49 -1.87
N THR A 28 6.42 -7.21 -1.20
CA THR A 28 7.56 -6.51 -1.81
C THR A 28 8.07 -7.27 -3.02
N ASP A 29 8.21 -8.58 -2.91
CA ASP A 29 8.65 -9.44 -4.02
C ASP A 29 7.66 -9.41 -5.18
N LEU A 30 6.37 -9.49 -4.89
CA LEU A 30 5.33 -9.44 -5.92
C LEU A 30 5.33 -8.10 -6.66
N LEU A 31 5.67 -7.02 -5.97
CA LEU A 31 5.80 -5.70 -6.58
C LEU A 31 7.06 -5.58 -7.43
N GLY A 32 8.03 -6.46 -7.25
CA GLY A 32 9.28 -6.44 -7.99
C GLY A 32 10.27 -5.41 -7.45
N PHE A 33 10.16 -5.02 -6.19
CA PHE A 33 11.04 -4.03 -5.58
C PHE A 33 12.09 -4.67 -4.68
N GLY A 34 13.05 -3.86 -4.31
CA GLY A 34 14.09 -4.26 -3.40
C GLY A 34 13.57 -4.50 -2.00
N SER A 35 14.38 -5.18 -1.21
CA SER A 35 14.10 -5.58 0.15
C SER A 35 13.57 -4.43 1.00
N GLY A 36 12.50 -4.68 1.73
CA GLY A 36 11.99 -3.75 2.74
C GLY A 36 11.04 -2.67 2.25
N PHE A 37 10.70 -2.62 0.96
CA PHE A 37 9.86 -1.54 0.42
C PHE A 37 8.51 -1.45 1.13
N VAL A 38 7.77 -2.55 1.22
CA VAL A 38 6.45 -2.54 1.86
C VAL A 38 6.57 -2.23 3.35
N GLY A 39 7.57 -2.78 4.02
CA GLY A 39 7.84 -2.47 5.42
C GLY A 39 8.10 -0.99 5.65
N GLN A 40 8.87 -0.37 4.75
CA GLN A 40 9.13 1.06 4.83
C GLN A 40 7.87 1.88 4.58
N ALA A 41 7.05 1.48 3.60
CA ALA A 41 5.79 2.17 3.31
C ALA A 41 4.85 2.12 4.52
N GLU A 42 4.79 1.00 5.21
CA GLU A 42 3.92 0.82 6.38
C GLU A 42 4.49 1.43 7.66
N SER A 43 5.75 1.84 7.65
CA SER A 43 6.40 2.40 8.83
C SER A 43 6.12 3.90 8.96
N ASN A 44 5.72 4.34 10.15
CA ASN A 44 5.53 5.76 10.42
C ASN A 44 6.85 6.53 10.47
N LYS A 45 7.97 5.83 10.56
CA LYS A 45 9.30 6.44 10.64
C LYS A 45 9.92 6.69 9.27
N CYS A 46 9.37 6.10 8.21
CA CYS A 46 9.90 6.22 6.86
C CYS A 46 9.02 7.16 6.03
N ARG A 47 9.63 7.80 5.03
CA ARG A 47 8.91 8.65 4.09
C ARG A 47 8.34 7.88 2.91
N THR A 48 8.67 6.60 2.79
CA THR A 48 8.22 5.74 1.70
C THR A 48 6.71 5.68 1.65
N LYS A 49 6.15 5.85 0.47
CA LYS A 49 4.72 5.78 0.24
C LYS A 49 4.47 5.22 -1.16
N TYR A 50 3.22 4.88 -1.43
CA TYR A 50 2.84 4.33 -2.73
C TYR A 50 2.50 5.45 -3.71
N ASN A 51 3.05 5.39 -4.92
CA ASN A 51 2.62 6.27 -5.99
C ASN A 51 1.52 5.58 -6.80
N LEU A 52 1.01 6.26 -7.83
CA LEU A 52 -0.09 5.73 -8.64
C LEU A 52 0.28 4.44 -9.34
N ASN A 53 1.52 4.32 -9.82
CA ASN A 53 1.97 3.09 -10.47
C ASN A 53 2.05 1.93 -9.49
N HIS A 54 2.49 2.20 -8.27
CA HIS A 54 2.49 1.19 -7.21
C HIS A 54 1.07 0.72 -6.92
N LEU A 55 0.13 1.65 -6.80
CA LEU A 55 -1.27 1.32 -6.49
C LEU A 55 -1.91 0.52 -7.60
N ASN A 56 -1.62 0.86 -8.85
CA ASN A 56 -2.14 0.11 -9.98
C ASN A 56 -1.61 -1.34 -9.96
N ARG A 57 -0.33 -1.51 -9.65
CA ARG A 57 0.26 -2.85 -9.54
C ARG A 57 -0.32 -3.62 -8.36
N LEU A 58 -0.52 -2.96 -7.22
CA LEU A 58 -1.16 -3.58 -6.05
C LEU A 58 -2.57 -4.05 -6.38
N ALA A 59 -3.33 -3.25 -7.13
CA ALA A 59 -4.67 -3.65 -7.56
C ALA A 59 -4.64 -4.90 -8.42
N GLN A 60 -3.65 -5.04 -9.30
CA GLN A 60 -3.45 -6.25 -10.08
C GLN A 60 -3.14 -7.45 -9.18
N ILE A 61 -2.22 -7.27 -8.23
CA ILE A 61 -1.82 -8.35 -7.31
C ILE A 61 -3.01 -8.80 -6.46
N PHE A 62 -3.79 -7.86 -5.95
CA PHE A 62 -4.94 -8.15 -5.09
C PHE A 62 -6.20 -8.50 -5.87
N ASP A 63 -6.18 -8.36 -7.19
CA ASP A 63 -7.33 -8.57 -8.07
C ASP A 63 -8.53 -7.75 -7.59
N CYS A 64 -8.31 -6.45 -7.45
CA CYS A 64 -9.32 -5.52 -6.98
C CYS A 64 -9.27 -4.20 -7.77
N SER A 65 -10.21 -3.31 -7.50
CA SER A 65 -10.18 -1.97 -8.07
C SER A 65 -9.20 -1.09 -7.31
N ILE A 66 -8.49 -0.23 -8.03
CA ILE A 66 -7.62 0.76 -7.40
C ILE A 66 -8.45 1.68 -6.46
N ARG A 67 -9.75 1.83 -6.72
CA ARG A 67 -10.65 2.59 -5.85
C ARG A 67 -10.72 2.04 -4.45
N ASP A 68 -10.50 0.75 -4.29
CA ASP A 68 -10.60 0.08 -2.99
C ASP A 68 -9.56 0.58 -2.00
N PHE A 69 -8.52 1.27 -2.48
CA PHE A 69 -7.50 1.85 -1.62
C PHE A 69 -7.86 3.25 -1.13
N PHE A 70 -8.89 3.88 -1.68
CA PHE A 70 -9.18 5.30 -1.44
C PHE A 70 -10.46 5.49 -0.65
N PRO A 71 -10.56 6.59 0.14
CA PRO A 71 -11.80 6.92 0.82
C PRO A 71 -12.84 7.38 -0.22
N LYS A 72 -14.13 7.25 0.13
CA LYS A 72 -15.22 7.66 -0.76
C LYS A 72 -15.29 9.18 -0.94
N LYS A 73 -14.86 9.91 0.06
CA LYS A 73 -14.81 11.38 0.03
C LYS A 73 -13.41 11.84 0.38
N PHE A 74 -13.10 13.08 -0.03
CA PHE A 74 -11.81 13.68 0.34
C PHE A 74 -11.66 13.73 1.85
N LEU A 75 -10.42 13.69 2.31
CA LEU A 75 -10.09 13.85 3.72
C LEU A 75 -9.66 15.28 3.98
N LYS A 76 -10.15 15.86 5.08
CA LYS A 76 -9.77 17.23 5.46
C LYS A 76 -8.44 17.27 6.19
#